data_a8ee8ba1479ae029c292472ea1540bf4
#
_entry.id   a8ee8ba1479ae029c292472ea1540bf4
#
_cell.length_a   1.000
_cell.length_b   1.000
_cell.length_c   1.000
_cell.angle_alpha   90.00
_cell.angle_beta   90.00
_cell.angle_gamma   90.00
#
_symmetry.space_group_name_H-M   'P 1'
#
loop_
_entity.id
_entity.type
_entity.pdbx_description
1 polymer ?
#
loop_
_entity_poly.entity_id
_entity_poly.type
_entity_poly.pdbx_seq_one_letter_code
_entity_poly.pdbx_strand_id
1 'polypeptide(L)'
;MGEYRILAVDDDPAILRSLRRGLRLEGFEVRTAGSGPTALEIAESELPDAIVLDVSMPGMSGIEVCARLRQRRAEVPVLMLSALDEVADRVAGLAAGADDYVVKPYDLRELVLRLRALLRRAGRVATGDETVRVGPLSVEPATRRVTMNGRRVELTRREFELLEVLALNAGIVLTRQVLLERVWGYDFEVTDNAVDTFVGYLRRKLEAAGEARMVHTVRGVGFVLRDDPA
;
A
#
# COMPACT_ATOMS: atom_id res chain seq x y z
N MET A 1 -20.62 -0.47 -5.94
CA MET A 1 -19.22 -0.82 -5.64
C MET A 1 -19.27 -1.92 -4.62
N GLY A 2 -18.76 -3.14 -4.95
CA GLY A 2 -18.75 -4.25 -4.01
C GLY A 2 -17.83 -3.92 -2.82
N GLU A 3 -18.31 -4.18 -1.61
CA GLU A 3 -17.50 -4.05 -0.40
C GLU A 3 -16.46 -5.18 -0.40
N TYR A 4 -15.15 -4.82 -0.32
CA TYR A 4 -14.09 -5.82 -0.17
C TYR A 4 -14.18 -6.47 1.20
N ARG A 5 -14.05 -7.79 1.23
CA ARG A 5 -14.06 -8.59 2.45
C ARG A 5 -12.64 -8.71 2.99
N ILE A 6 -12.41 -8.15 4.16
CA ILE A 6 -11.13 -8.16 4.86
C ILE A 6 -11.23 -9.07 6.07
N LEU A 7 -10.29 -10.00 6.20
CA LEU A 7 -10.12 -10.78 7.41
C LEU A 7 -9.06 -10.11 8.29
N ALA A 8 -9.43 -9.60 9.46
CA ALA A 8 -8.52 -9.06 10.45
C ALA A 8 -8.23 -10.12 11.52
N VAL A 9 -6.94 -10.39 11.76
CA VAL A 9 -6.46 -11.46 12.66
C VAL A 9 -5.50 -10.87 13.68
N ASP A 10 -5.86 -11.00 14.96
CA ASP A 10 -5.06 -10.55 16.10
C ASP A 10 -5.59 -11.26 17.35
N ASP A 11 -4.76 -11.63 18.31
CA ASP A 11 -5.19 -12.30 19.54
C ASP A 11 -5.78 -11.33 20.57
N ASP A 12 -5.54 -10.02 20.43
CA ASP A 12 -6.15 -9.00 21.27
C ASP A 12 -7.53 -8.57 20.76
N PRO A 13 -8.62 -8.87 21.51
CA PRO A 13 -9.96 -8.45 21.14
C PRO A 13 -10.14 -6.93 21.02
N ALA A 14 -9.32 -6.12 21.72
CA ALA A 14 -9.40 -4.66 21.63
C ALA A 14 -8.86 -4.16 20.29
N ILE A 15 -7.76 -4.74 19.81
CA ILE A 15 -7.20 -4.46 18.49
C ILE A 15 -8.19 -4.88 17.41
N LEU A 16 -8.78 -6.08 17.49
CA LEU A 16 -9.79 -6.55 16.54
C LEU A 16 -11.00 -5.61 16.47
N ARG A 17 -11.49 -5.11 17.63
CA ARG A 17 -12.60 -4.14 17.65
C ARG A 17 -12.21 -2.82 16.96
N SER A 18 -11.00 -2.34 17.19
CA SER A 18 -10.48 -1.11 16.60
C SER A 18 -10.32 -1.25 15.08
N LEU A 19 -9.67 -2.31 14.61
CA LEU A 19 -9.50 -2.63 13.19
C LEU A 19 -10.86 -2.77 12.49
N ARG A 20 -11.78 -3.57 13.06
CA ARG A 20 -13.11 -3.76 12.51
C ARG A 20 -13.88 -2.45 12.37
N ARG A 21 -13.84 -1.58 13.40
CA ARG A 21 -14.49 -0.28 13.36
C ARG A 21 -13.87 0.63 12.31
N GLY A 22 -12.54 0.74 12.32
CA GLY A 22 -11.81 1.63 11.42
C GLY A 22 -11.95 1.22 9.96
N LEU A 23 -11.76 -0.05 9.64
CA LEU A 23 -11.88 -0.55 8.27
C LEU A 23 -13.31 -0.48 7.73
N ARG A 24 -14.34 -0.67 8.59
CA ARG A 24 -15.74 -0.48 8.17
C ARG A 24 -16.07 0.96 7.82
N LEU A 25 -15.52 1.94 8.54
CA LEU A 25 -15.69 3.36 8.21
C LEU A 25 -15.06 3.71 6.85
N GLU A 26 -14.06 2.93 6.42
CA GLU A 26 -13.39 3.06 5.13
C GLU A 26 -14.08 2.25 3.99
N GLY A 27 -15.24 1.64 4.26
CA GLY A 27 -16.08 0.97 3.27
C GLY A 27 -15.71 -0.50 3.03
N PHE A 28 -15.02 -1.17 3.98
CA PHE A 28 -14.71 -2.60 3.91
C PHE A 28 -15.74 -3.44 4.69
N GLU A 29 -16.06 -4.62 4.18
CA GLU A 29 -16.67 -5.67 4.98
C GLU A 29 -15.59 -6.37 5.80
N VAL A 30 -15.75 -6.52 7.13
CA VAL A 30 -14.68 -7.01 7.99
C VAL A 30 -15.14 -8.21 8.81
N ARG A 31 -14.42 -9.33 8.63
CA ARG A 31 -14.44 -10.49 9.50
C ARG A 31 -13.24 -10.44 10.44
N THR A 32 -13.35 -11.08 11.60
CA THR A 32 -12.27 -11.10 12.60
C THR A 32 -11.99 -12.50 13.08
N ALA A 33 -10.73 -12.83 13.31
CA ALA A 33 -10.29 -14.09 13.92
C ALA A 33 -9.31 -13.78 15.06
N GLY A 34 -9.50 -14.43 16.20
CA GLY A 34 -8.65 -14.28 17.39
C GLY A 34 -7.52 -15.30 17.47
N SER A 35 -7.29 -16.12 16.45
CA SER A 35 -6.22 -17.13 16.42
C SER A 35 -5.88 -17.57 15.00
N GLY A 36 -4.68 -18.14 14.82
CA GLY A 36 -4.24 -18.68 13.55
C GLY A 36 -5.14 -19.78 12.98
N PRO A 37 -5.54 -20.80 13.75
CA PRO A 37 -6.46 -21.84 13.26
C PRO A 37 -7.78 -21.25 12.77
N THR A 38 -8.43 -20.38 13.54
CA THR A 38 -9.68 -19.71 13.13
C THR A 38 -9.49 -18.85 11.88
N ALA A 39 -8.35 -18.20 11.74
CA ALA A 39 -8.03 -17.41 10.53
C ALA A 39 -7.96 -18.29 9.28
N LEU A 40 -7.35 -19.47 9.37
CA LEU A 40 -7.27 -20.44 8.26
C LEU A 40 -8.66 -20.98 7.87
N GLU A 41 -9.50 -21.31 8.85
CA GLU A 41 -10.88 -21.77 8.61
C GLU A 41 -11.72 -20.71 7.89
N ILE A 42 -11.66 -19.45 8.35
CA ILE A 42 -12.40 -18.34 7.70
C ILE A 42 -11.82 -18.06 6.31
N ALA A 43 -10.50 -18.09 6.15
CA ALA A 43 -9.88 -17.87 4.85
C ALA A 43 -10.31 -18.90 3.80
N GLU A 44 -10.54 -20.15 4.21
CA GLU A 44 -11.02 -21.22 3.32
C GLU A 44 -12.52 -21.14 3.02
N SER A 45 -13.33 -20.84 4.04
CA SER A 45 -14.78 -20.86 3.89
C SER A 45 -15.36 -19.58 3.30
N GLU A 46 -14.79 -18.42 3.61
CA GLU A 46 -15.34 -17.11 3.22
C GLU A 46 -14.54 -16.42 2.10
N LEU A 47 -13.35 -16.92 1.75
CA LEU A 47 -12.49 -16.41 0.68
C LEU A 47 -12.34 -14.88 0.72
N PRO A 48 -11.68 -14.31 1.74
CA PRO A 48 -11.51 -12.86 1.87
C PRO A 48 -10.68 -12.29 0.70
N ASP A 49 -10.88 -11.01 0.41
CA ASP A 49 -10.14 -10.30 -0.63
C ASP A 49 -8.75 -9.90 -0.19
N ALA A 50 -8.53 -9.69 1.14
CA ALA A 50 -7.22 -9.54 1.76
C ALA A 50 -7.28 -9.92 3.25
N ILE A 51 -6.10 -10.20 3.82
CA ILE A 51 -5.93 -10.53 5.23
C ILE A 51 -5.01 -9.50 5.88
N VAL A 52 -5.44 -8.93 7.01
CA VAL A 52 -4.60 -8.13 7.93
C VAL A 52 -4.25 -9.06 9.08
N LEU A 53 -2.98 -9.38 9.28
CA LEU A 53 -2.53 -10.50 10.09
C LEU A 53 -1.46 -10.07 11.10
N ASP A 54 -1.76 -10.20 12.38
CA ASP A 54 -0.73 -10.00 13.40
C ASP A 54 0.33 -11.12 13.34
N VAL A 55 1.61 -10.72 13.48
CA VAL A 55 2.74 -11.65 13.50
C VAL A 55 2.79 -12.41 14.82
N SER A 56 2.60 -11.71 15.94
CA SER A 56 2.90 -12.23 17.29
C SER A 56 1.63 -12.75 17.98
N MET A 57 1.15 -13.90 17.55
CA MET A 57 0.00 -14.56 18.17
C MET A 57 0.40 -15.83 18.92
N PRO A 58 -0.26 -16.15 20.06
CA PRO A 58 0.01 -17.39 20.81
C PRO A 58 -0.41 -18.64 20.03
N GLY A 59 0.37 -19.70 20.17
CA GLY A 59 0.12 -21.01 19.57
C GLY A 59 0.54 -21.08 18.10
N MET A 60 -0.10 -20.35 17.22
CA MET A 60 0.24 -20.28 15.80
C MET A 60 0.51 -18.82 15.41
N SER A 61 1.74 -18.50 15.08
CA SER A 61 2.15 -17.15 14.66
C SER A 61 1.55 -16.75 13.30
N GLY A 62 1.48 -15.44 13.04
CA GLY A 62 1.04 -14.96 11.73
C GLY A 62 1.94 -15.43 10.58
N ILE A 63 3.23 -15.61 10.84
CA ILE A 63 4.18 -16.16 9.87
C ILE A 63 3.77 -17.59 9.47
N GLU A 64 3.42 -18.43 10.46
CA GLU A 64 2.95 -19.80 10.19
C GLU A 64 1.61 -19.83 9.47
N VAL A 65 0.68 -18.92 9.82
CA VAL A 65 -0.59 -18.76 9.10
C VAL A 65 -0.33 -18.42 7.63
N CYS A 66 0.52 -17.43 7.37
CA CYS A 66 0.88 -17.03 6.01
C CYS A 66 1.50 -18.17 5.22
N ALA A 67 2.49 -18.88 5.79
CA ALA A 67 3.13 -20.03 5.15
C ALA A 67 2.11 -21.14 4.79
N ARG A 68 1.14 -21.44 5.68
CA ARG A 68 0.08 -22.42 5.41
C ARG A 68 -0.88 -21.95 4.32
N LEU A 69 -1.23 -20.67 4.27
CA LEU A 69 -2.01 -20.11 3.18
C LEU A 69 -1.30 -20.29 1.84
N ARG A 70 -0.01 -20.00 1.76
CA ARG A 70 0.79 -20.16 0.54
C ARG A 70 0.97 -21.62 0.12
N GLN A 71 1.14 -22.54 1.06
CA GLN A 71 1.18 -23.99 0.78
C GLN A 71 -0.12 -24.49 0.12
N ARG A 72 -1.26 -23.92 0.47
CA ARG A 72 -2.56 -24.21 -0.13
C ARG A 72 -2.82 -23.45 -1.43
N ARG A 73 -1.80 -22.77 -1.97
CA ARG A 73 -1.87 -21.92 -3.17
C ARG A 73 -2.91 -20.80 -3.06
N ALA A 74 -3.18 -20.34 -1.84
CA ALA A 74 -4.04 -19.21 -1.64
C ALA A 74 -3.31 -17.91 -2.02
N GLU A 75 -3.74 -17.26 -3.09
CA GLU A 75 -3.16 -16.00 -3.61
C GLU A 75 -3.77 -14.76 -2.93
N VAL A 76 -4.44 -14.95 -1.79
CA VAL A 76 -5.02 -13.85 -1.05
C VAL A 76 -3.91 -12.91 -0.54
N PRO A 77 -4.00 -11.59 -0.79
CA PRO A 77 -3.04 -10.63 -0.25
C PRO A 77 -3.00 -10.64 1.27
N VAL A 78 -1.79 -10.67 1.82
CA VAL A 78 -1.53 -10.67 3.26
C VAL A 78 -0.73 -9.44 3.65
N LEU A 79 -1.33 -8.56 4.48
CA LEU A 79 -0.70 -7.43 5.12
C LEU A 79 -0.37 -7.81 6.56
N MET A 80 0.90 -7.93 6.91
CA MET A 80 1.32 -8.28 8.27
C MET A 80 1.41 -7.07 9.17
N LEU A 81 1.01 -7.22 10.44
CA LEU A 81 1.23 -6.27 11.52
C LEU A 81 2.37 -6.79 12.39
N SER A 82 3.45 -6.04 12.56
CA SER A 82 4.63 -6.46 13.31
C SER A 82 5.01 -5.42 14.37
N ALA A 83 5.62 -5.84 15.49
CA ALA A 83 6.24 -4.93 16.44
C ALA A 83 7.57 -4.36 15.90
N LEU A 84 7.98 -3.20 16.41
CA LEU A 84 9.08 -2.37 15.87
C LEU A 84 10.47 -3.04 15.86
N ASP A 85 10.72 -4.04 16.68
CA ASP A 85 12.08 -4.45 17.05
C ASP A 85 12.64 -5.70 16.34
N GLU A 86 11.91 -6.32 15.41
CA GLU A 86 12.36 -7.56 14.81
C GLU A 86 12.49 -7.47 13.27
N VAL A 87 13.64 -6.96 12.83
CA VAL A 87 14.07 -7.09 11.42
C VAL A 87 14.02 -8.57 10.98
N ALA A 88 14.31 -9.49 11.90
CA ALA A 88 14.21 -10.93 11.66
C ALA A 88 12.78 -11.38 11.32
N ASP A 89 11.76 -10.90 12.01
CA ASP A 89 10.35 -11.25 11.74
C ASP A 89 9.87 -10.71 10.40
N ARG A 90 10.34 -9.53 10.02
CA ARG A 90 10.02 -8.93 8.70
C ARG A 90 10.61 -9.75 7.55
N VAL A 91 11.87 -10.17 7.70
CA VAL A 91 12.53 -11.05 6.72
C VAL A 91 11.86 -12.43 6.69
N ALA A 92 11.56 -13.02 7.85
CA ALA A 92 10.88 -14.32 7.94
C ALA A 92 9.47 -14.29 7.34
N GLY A 93 8.71 -13.22 7.58
CA GLY A 93 7.36 -13.09 7.02
C GLY A 93 7.36 -12.86 5.51
N LEU A 94 8.31 -12.05 4.94
CA LEU A 94 8.50 -11.95 3.48
C LEU A 94 8.85 -13.31 2.89
N ALA A 95 9.74 -14.04 3.53
CA ALA A 95 10.09 -15.41 3.13
C ALA A 95 8.88 -16.37 3.21
N ALA A 96 7.95 -16.13 4.15
CA ALA A 96 6.70 -16.87 4.27
C ALA A 96 5.64 -16.47 3.23
N GLY A 97 5.91 -15.43 2.42
CA GLY A 97 5.05 -14.99 1.33
C GLY A 97 4.05 -13.88 1.67
N ALA A 98 4.32 -13.06 2.70
CA ALA A 98 3.56 -11.85 2.94
C ALA A 98 3.79 -10.83 1.82
N ASP A 99 2.77 -10.02 1.52
CA ASP A 99 2.79 -9.07 0.40
C ASP A 99 3.19 -7.66 0.84
N ASP A 100 2.96 -7.29 2.11
CA ASP A 100 3.39 -6.01 2.71
C ASP A 100 3.34 -6.08 4.25
N TYR A 101 3.87 -5.04 4.92
CA TYR A 101 3.96 -4.90 6.37
C TYR A 101 3.53 -3.54 6.86
N VAL A 102 3.00 -3.52 8.09
CA VAL A 102 2.78 -2.32 8.89
C VAL A 102 3.37 -2.54 10.28
N VAL A 103 4.16 -1.57 10.75
CA VAL A 103 4.81 -1.65 12.06
C VAL A 103 3.87 -1.07 13.13
N LYS A 104 3.69 -1.80 14.24
CA LYS A 104 2.98 -1.31 15.44
C LYS A 104 3.88 -0.37 16.27
N PRO A 105 3.37 0.81 16.75
CA PRO A 105 2.04 1.33 16.56
C PRO A 105 1.85 1.95 15.16
N TYR A 106 0.71 1.72 14.53
CA TYR A 106 0.41 2.20 13.18
C TYR A 106 -0.72 3.22 13.15
N ASP A 107 -0.68 4.09 12.15
CA ASP A 107 -1.83 4.92 11.78
C ASP A 107 -2.81 4.10 10.92
N LEU A 108 -4.09 4.13 11.27
CA LEU A 108 -5.13 3.43 10.51
C LEU A 108 -5.16 3.85 9.03
N ARG A 109 -4.86 5.11 8.74
CA ARG A 109 -4.80 5.62 7.36
C ARG A 109 -3.69 4.94 6.56
N GLU A 110 -2.51 4.74 7.17
CA GLU A 110 -1.42 4.00 6.54
C GLU A 110 -1.83 2.58 6.22
N LEU A 111 -2.43 1.88 7.19
CA LEU A 111 -2.91 0.51 7.03
C LEU A 111 -3.92 0.41 5.88
N VAL A 112 -4.91 1.32 5.83
CA VAL A 112 -5.92 1.36 4.76
C VAL A 112 -5.30 1.59 3.39
N LEU A 113 -4.33 2.50 3.28
CA LEU A 113 -3.65 2.78 2.02
C LEU A 113 -2.88 1.57 1.49
N ARG A 114 -2.15 0.89 2.37
CA ARG A 114 -1.43 -0.35 2.03
C ARG A 114 -2.39 -1.46 1.61
N LEU A 115 -3.47 -1.64 2.37
CA LEU A 115 -4.49 -2.63 2.07
C LEU A 115 -5.14 -2.40 0.70
N ARG A 116 -5.50 -1.15 0.38
CA ARG A 116 -6.02 -0.79 -0.95
C ARG A 116 -4.99 -1.04 -2.06
N ALA A 117 -3.71 -0.77 -1.80
CA ALA A 117 -2.64 -1.07 -2.76
C ALA A 117 -2.49 -2.57 -3.04
N LEU A 118 -2.59 -3.41 -2.00
CA LEU A 118 -2.56 -4.86 -2.13
C LEU A 118 -3.74 -5.39 -2.93
N LEU A 119 -4.96 -4.93 -2.62
CA LEU A 119 -6.18 -5.32 -3.33
C LEU A 119 -6.09 -4.97 -4.83
N ARG A 120 -5.51 -3.83 -5.20
CA ARG A 120 -5.26 -3.48 -6.60
C ARG A 120 -4.28 -4.44 -7.28
N ARG A 121 -3.14 -4.73 -6.65
CA ARG A 121 -2.13 -5.66 -7.21
C ARG A 121 -2.69 -7.05 -7.43
N ALA A 122 -3.58 -7.50 -6.56
CA ALA A 122 -4.24 -8.80 -6.67
C ALA A 122 -5.34 -8.86 -7.75
N GLY A 123 -5.57 -7.77 -8.52
CA GLY A 123 -6.63 -7.68 -9.51
C GLY A 123 -8.05 -7.77 -8.92
N ARG A 124 -8.17 -7.66 -7.59
CA ARG A 124 -9.44 -7.75 -6.85
C ARG A 124 -10.18 -6.42 -6.80
N VAL A 125 -9.44 -5.32 -6.86
CA VAL A 125 -9.99 -4.05 -7.34
C VAL A 125 -10.07 -4.21 -8.85
N ALA A 126 -11.24 -4.13 -9.44
CA ALA A 126 -11.40 -4.09 -10.87
C ALA A 126 -10.58 -2.89 -11.40
N THR A 127 -9.32 -3.14 -11.70
CA THR A 127 -8.51 -2.30 -12.56
C THR A 127 -8.82 -2.72 -14.00
N GLY A 128 -10.07 -2.59 -14.38
CA GLY A 128 -10.31 -2.20 -15.74
C GLY A 128 -9.68 -0.84 -15.84
N ASP A 129 -8.73 -0.65 -16.73
CA ASP A 129 -8.25 0.62 -17.29
C ASP A 129 -8.47 1.92 -16.48
N GLU A 130 -8.51 1.88 -15.15
CA GLU A 130 -8.77 3.07 -14.35
C GLU A 130 -7.52 3.95 -14.35
N THR A 131 -7.52 4.80 -15.35
CA THR A 131 -6.67 5.98 -15.40
C THR A 131 -6.85 6.78 -14.10
N VAL A 132 -5.81 6.84 -13.28
CA VAL A 132 -5.79 7.71 -12.10
C VAL A 132 -5.75 9.14 -12.59
N ARG A 133 -6.79 9.93 -12.27
CA ARG A 133 -6.86 11.33 -12.65
C ARG A 133 -6.76 12.23 -11.44
N VAL A 134 -5.84 13.19 -11.51
CA VAL A 134 -5.66 14.24 -10.50
C VAL A 134 -5.57 15.57 -11.27
N GLY A 135 -6.68 16.30 -11.34
CA GLY A 135 -6.77 17.49 -12.17
C GLY A 135 -6.37 17.22 -13.63
N PRO A 136 -5.38 17.94 -14.18
CA PRO A 136 -4.94 17.79 -15.56
C PRO A 136 -4.04 16.55 -15.79
N LEU A 137 -3.58 15.89 -14.72
CA LEU A 137 -2.72 14.71 -14.76
C LEU A 137 -3.56 13.44 -14.90
N SER A 138 -3.17 12.57 -15.83
CA SER A 138 -3.76 11.25 -16.03
C SER A 138 -2.63 10.21 -16.06
N VAL A 139 -2.74 9.20 -15.20
CA VAL A 139 -1.78 8.09 -15.08
C VAL A 139 -2.52 6.78 -15.34
N GLU A 140 -2.10 6.05 -16.35
CA GLU A 140 -2.60 4.71 -16.71
C GLU A 140 -1.60 3.64 -16.24
N PRO A 141 -1.81 2.99 -15.08
CA PRO A 141 -0.85 2.02 -14.54
C PRO A 141 -0.59 0.83 -15.48
N ALA A 142 -1.64 0.30 -16.09
CA ALA A 142 -1.55 -0.89 -16.94
C ALA A 142 -0.68 -0.68 -18.18
N THR A 143 -0.76 0.50 -18.81
CA THR A 143 0.01 0.83 -20.03
C THR A 143 1.26 1.65 -19.72
N ARG A 144 1.46 2.04 -18.45
CA ARG A 144 2.50 2.98 -17.99
C ARG A 144 2.47 4.31 -18.76
N ARG A 145 1.29 4.71 -19.21
CA ARG A 145 1.08 5.96 -19.92
C ARG A 145 0.76 7.09 -18.96
N VAL A 146 1.40 8.23 -19.18
CA VAL A 146 1.16 9.45 -18.43
C VAL A 146 0.81 10.57 -19.39
N THR A 147 -0.24 11.33 -19.09
CA THR A 147 -0.58 12.54 -19.81
C THR A 147 -0.82 13.70 -18.84
N MET A 148 -0.42 14.90 -19.25
CA MET A 148 -0.64 16.16 -18.57
C MET A 148 -1.34 17.12 -19.52
N ASN A 149 -2.58 17.54 -19.22
CA ASN A 149 -3.42 18.29 -20.15
C ASN A 149 -3.55 17.61 -21.53
N GLY A 150 -3.62 16.27 -21.59
CA GLY A 150 -3.65 15.49 -22.83
C GLY A 150 -2.28 15.33 -23.52
N ARG A 151 -1.24 16.07 -23.14
CA ARG A 151 0.13 15.93 -23.64
C ARG A 151 0.79 14.69 -23.01
N ARG A 152 1.31 13.78 -23.83
CA ARG A 152 2.05 12.62 -23.33
C ARG A 152 3.34 13.05 -22.63
N VAL A 153 3.58 12.49 -21.45
CA VAL A 153 4.79 12.70 -20.65
C VAL A 153 5.60 11.41 -20.63
N GLU A 154 6.82 11.46 -21.15
CA GLU A 154 7.71 10.31 -21.14
C GLU A 154 8.51 10.24 -19.86
N LEU A 155 8.28 9.15 -19.12
CA LEU A 155 8.95 8.88 -17.85
C LEU A 155 9.85 7.66 -17.96
N THR A 156 10.98 7.69 -17.28
CA THR A 156 11.76 6.48 -17.02
C THR A 156 11.00 5.56 -16.07
N ARG A 157 11.45 4.32 -15.94
CA ARG A 157 10.82 3.34 -15.06
C ARG A 157 10.65 3.88 -13.62
N ARG A 158 11.70 4.43 -13.03
CA ARG A 158 11.69 4.93 -11.65
C ARG A 158 10.86 6.20 -11.47
N GLU A 159 10.88 7.09 -12.44
CA GLU A 159 10.02 8.28 -12.45
C GLU A 159 8.54 7.88 -12.51
N PHE A 160 8.20 6.87 -13.33
CA PHE A 160 6.83 6.36 -13.41
C PHE A 160 6.41 5.72 -12.08
N GLU A 161 7.21 4.84 -11.50
CA GLU A 161 6.94 4.18 -10.22
C GLU A 161 6.73 5.21 -9.09
N LEU A 162 7.53 6.27 -9.04
CA LEU A 162 7.36 7.36 -8.09
C LEU A 162 6.08 8.15 -8.32
N LEU A 163 5.77 8.49 -9.57
CA LEU A 163 4.54 9.20 -9.92
C LEU A 163 3.31 8.37 -9.63
N GLU A 164 3.34 7.08 -9.96
CA GLU A 164 2.25 6.13 -9.67
C GLU A 164 1.95 6.07 -8.17
N VAL A 165 2.98 5.92 -7.32
CA VAL A 165 2.83 5.91 -5.86
C VAL A 165 2.20 7.22 -5.38
N LEU A 166 2.62 8.37 -5.88
CA LEU A 166 2.08 9.67 -5.52
C LEU A 166 0.64 9.84 -6.02
N ALA A 167 0.35 9.44 -7.26
CA ALA A 167 -0.98 9.58 -7.86
C ALA A 167 -2.03 8.69 -7.17
N LEU A 168 -1.66 7.47 -6.84
CA LEU A 168 -2.51 6.55 -6.08
C LEU A 168 -2.79 7.03 -4.65
N ASN A 169 -2.00 7.97 -4.15
CA ASN A 169 -2.15 8.59 -2.83
C ASN A 169 -2.36 10.12 -2.97
N ALA A 170 -3.05 10.55 -4.01
CA ALA A 170 -3.30 11.96 -4.25
C ALA A 170 -3.96 12.64 -3.03
N GLY A 171 -3.48 13.84 -2.68
CA GLY A 171 -3.92 14.60 -1.51
C GLY A 171 -3.28 14.17 -0.19
N ILE A 172 -2.52 13.07 -0.17
CA ILE A 172 -1.87 12.55 1.05
C ILE A 172 -0.38 12.84 1.01
N VAL A 173 0.16 13.37 2.13
CA VAL A 173 1.59 13.60 2.27
C VAL A 173 2.29 12.27 2.53
N LEU A 174 3.19 11.87 1.64
CA LEU A 174 4.05 10.70 1.81
C LEU A 174 5.44 11.13 2.27
N THR A 175 5.96 10.48 3.31
CA THR A 175 7.32 10.76 3.79
C THR A 175 8.37 10.29 2.78
N ARG A 176 9.59 10.88 2.85
CA ARG A 176 10.71 10.45 2.00
C ARG A 176 11.01 8.97 2.17
N GLN A 177 10.98 8.50 3.41
CA GLN A 177 11.23 7.10 3.73
C GLN A 177 10.19 6.19 3.08
N VAL A 178 8.90 6.50 3.19
CA VAL A 178 7.81 5.73 2.55
C VAL A 178 7.97 5.70 1.03
N LEU A 179 8.34 6.83 0.41
CA LEU A 179 8.58 6.88 -1.03
C LEU A 179 9.81 6.07 -1.43
N LEU A 180 10.89 6.15 -0.65
CA LEU A 180 12.10 5.37 -0.88
C LEU A 180 11.81 3.87 -0.84
N GLU A 181 11.17 3.41 0.22
CA GLU A 181 10.81 2.00 0.42
C GLU A 181 9.91 1.47 -0.69
N ARG A 182 8.89 2.24 -1.10
CA ARG A 182 7.92 1.80 -2.11
C ARG A 182 8.47 1.76 -3.53
N VAL A 183 9.40 2.65 -3.86
CA VAL A 183 9.93 2.79 -5.23
C VAL A 183 11.25 2.06 -5.41
N TRP A 184 12.11 2.03 -4.38
CA TRP A 184 13.45 1.43 -4.46
C TRP A 184 13.60 0.14 -3.65
N GLY A 185 12.73 -0.12 -2.67
CA GLY A 185 12.81 -1.27 -1.78
C GLY A 185 13.75 -1.05 -0.59
N TYR A 186 13.84 -2.06 0.30
CA TYR A 186 14.60 -1.96 1.54
C TYR A 186 16.12 -2.17 1.38
N ASP A 187 16.58 -2.77 0.28
CA ASP A 187 17.98 -3.18 0.06
C ASP A 187 18.82 -2.14 -0.72
N PHE A 188 18.30 -0.96 -0.95
CA PHE A 188 19.02 0.03 -1.74
C PHE A 188 19.80 0.99 -0.81
N GLU A 189 21.14 0.99 -0.91
CA GLU A 189 22.01 2.07 -0.41
C GLU A 189 21.78 3.35 -1.24
N VAL A 190 20.56 3.87 -1.20
CA VAL A 190 20.25 5.15 -1.82
C VAL A 190 20.25 6.20 -0.74
N THR A 191 21.03 7.26 -0.96
CA THR A 191 21.06 8.42 -0.08
C THR A 191 19.68 9.07 0.01
N ASP A 192 19.35 9.67 1.17
CA ASP A 192 18.10 10.40 1.43
C ASP A 192 17.71 11.40 0.32
N ASN A 193 18.68 11.84 -0.47
CA ASN A 193 18.50 12.78 -1.57
C ASN A 193 17.93 12.18 -2.86
N ALA A 194 17.84 10.85 -3.00
CA ALA A 194 17.35 10.24 -4.25
C ALA A 194 15.91 10.63 -4.54
N VAL A 195 15.03 10.55 -3.53
CA VAL A 195 13.62 10.93 -3.69
C VAL A 195 13.49 12.37 -4.16
N ASP A 196 14.22 13.31 -3.54
CA ASP A 196 14.23 14.74 -3.92
C ASP A 196 14.71 14.93 -5.36
N THR A 197 15.73 14.19 -5.78
CA THR A 197 16.25 14.22 -7.15
C THR A 197 15.20 13.76 -8.16
N PHE A 198 14.55 12.62 -7.91
CA PHE A 198 13.52 12.08 -8.81
C PHE A 198 12.25 12.94 -8.81
N VAL A 199 11.87 13.54 -7.68
CA VAL A 199 10.80 14.55 -7.63
C VAL A 199 11.17 15.77 -8.50
N GLY A 200 12.44 16.20 -8.49
CA GLY A 200 12.94 17.26 -9.37
C GLY A 200 12.80 16.89 -10.86
N TYR A 201 13.10 15.65 -11.24
CA TYR A 201 12.92 15.17 -12.62
C TYR A 201 11.44 15.10 -13.00
N LEU A 202 10.57 14.59 -12.14
CA LEU A 202 9.13 14.56 -12.37
C LEU A 202 8.56 15.96 -12.59
N ARG A 203 8.87 16.91 -11.71
CA ARG A 203 8.41 18.29 -11.84
C ARG A 203 8.81 18.89 -13.19
N ARG A 204 10.09 18.76 -13.57
CA ARG A 204 10.58 19.27 -14.86
C ARG A 204 9.81 18.71 -16.04
N LYS A 205 9.44 17.42 -16.02
CA LYS A 205 8.72 16.76 -17.11
C LYS A 205 7.22 17.07 -17.10
N LEU A 206 6.61 17.15 -15.93
CA LEU A 206 5.19 17.48 -15.78
C LEU A 206 4.93 18.94 -16.09
N GLU A 207 5.82 19.85 -15.68
CA GLU A 207 5.71 21.32 -15.82
C GLU A 207 6.35 21.83 -17.13
N ALA A 208 6.76 20.97 -18.08
CA ALA A 208 7.57 21.32 -19.25
C ALA A 208 6.91 22.30 -20.23
N ALA A 209 5.60 22.35 -20.30
CA ALA A 209 4.82 23.26 -21.17
C ALA A 209 4.16 24.40 -20.37
N GLY A 210 4.66 24.70 -19.17
CA GLY A 210 4.10 25.74 -18.31
C GLY A 210 2.90 25.30 -17.49
N GLU A 211 2.71 23.98 -17.35
CA GLU A 211 1.65 23.43 -16.52
C GLU A 211 1.86 23.73 -15.03
N ALA A 212 0.76 23.79 -14.30
CA ALA A 212 0.76 23.98 -12.86
C ALA A 212 1.51 22.84 -12.13
N ARG A 213 2.11 23.19 -10.99
CA ARG A 213 2.79 22.22 -10.15
C ARG A 213 1.82 21.21 -9.56
N MET A 214 2.08 19.94 -9.79
CA MET A 214 1.28 18.85 -9.24
C MET A 214 1.93 18.20 -8.02
N VAL A 215 3.27 18.08 -8.00
CA VAL A 215 4.00 17.48 -6.87
C VAL A 215 4.51 18.58 -5.95
N HIS A 216 3.96 18.67 -4.74
CA HIS A 216 4.32 19.69 -3.76
C HIS A 216 5.22 19.12 -2.67
N THR A 217 6.12 19.98 -2.13
CA THR A 217 6.96 19.63 -0.98
C THR A 217 6.28 20.11 0.30
N VAL A 218 6.10 19.19 1.24
CA VAL A 218 5.74 19.51 2.62
C VAL A 218 7.03 19.54 3.44
N ARG A 219 7.48 20.75 3.80
CA ARG A 219 8.78 20.95 4.48
C ARG A 219 8.90 20.10 5.73
N GLY A 220 10.02 19.40 5.90
CA GLY A 220 10.29 18.54 7.05
C GLY A 220 9.53 17.21 7.05
N VAL A 221 8.58 16.96 6.12
CA VAL A 221 7.77 15.76 6.08
C VAL A 221 8.02 14.94 4.81
N GLY A 222 7.68 15.47 3.63
CA GLY A 222 7.77 14.70 2.40
C GLY A 222 7.13 15.40 1.20
N PHE A 223 6.39 14.64 0.41
CA PHE A 223 5.78 15.10 -0.83
C PHE A 223 4.30 14.70 -0.92
N VAL A 224 3.53 15.50 -1.63
CA VAL A 224 2.12 15.25 -1.94
C VAL A 224 1.85 15.59 -3.39
N LEU A 225 1.03 14.77 -4.06
CA LEU A 225 0.50 15.08 -5.38
C LEU A 225 -0.93 15.59 -5.23
N ARG A 226 -1.20 16.79 -5.75
CA ARG A 226 -2.52 17.40 -5.71
C ARG A 226 -2.68 18.45 -6.81
N ASP A 227 -3.91 18.66 -7.25
CA ASP A 227 -4.32 19.72 -8.15
C ASP A 227 -4.83 20.89 -7.30
N ASP A 228 -3.91 21.69 -6.78
CA ASP A 228 -4.22 22.86 -5.98
C ASP A 228 -3.51 24.06 -6.61
N PRO A 229 -4.24 25.07 -7.12
CA PRO A 229 -3.60 26.32 -7.46
C PRO A 229 -3.02 26.93 -6.18
N ALA A 230 -1.75 27.28 -6.23
CA ALA A 230 -0.99 27.87 -5.13
C ALA A 230 -1.65 29.16 -4.61
#